data_dc6e4ac2cfc2d39c804f5f7ca517755b
#
_entry.id   dc6e4ac2cfc2d39c804f5f7ca517755b
#
_cell.length_a   1.000
_cell.length_b   1.000
_cell.length_c   1.000
_cell.angle_alpha   90.00
_cell.angle_beta   90.00
_cell.angle_gamma   90.00
#
_symmetry.space_group_name_H-M   'P 1'
#
loop_
_entity.id
_entity.type
_entity.pdbx_description
1 polymer ?
#
loop_
_entity_poly.entity_id
_entity_poly.type
_entity_poly.pdbx_seq_one_letter_code
_entity_poly.pdbx_strand_id
1 'polypeptide(L)'
;MEMTSQDNRMRNWRRALHQVPEFGFDTKKTAAFVIEKLRSFGIDNITDGIGGTGVVATLKRGTSKKAIAIRADMDALMIEEKTNLEYRSTIPGIMHAC
;
A
#
# COMPACT_ATOMS: atom_id res chain seq x y z
N MET A 1 6.97 -24.93 -0.84
CA MET A 1 6.55 -24.08 0.30
C MET A 1 5.06 -23.81 0.19
N GLU A 2 4.32 -24.17 1.21
CA GLU A 2 2.90 -23.86 1.25
C GLU A 2 2.68 -22.39 1.62
N MET A 3 1.74 -21.75 0.94
CA MET A 3 1.33 -20.38 1.21
C MET A 3 0.33 -20.36 2.36
N THR A 4 0.59 -19.54 3.37
CA THR A 4 -0.38 -19.31 4.45
C THR A 4 -1.57 -18.49 3.93
N SER A 5 -2.68 -18.47 4.66
CA SER A 5 -3.82 -17.60 4.33
C SER A 5 -3.42 -16.12 4.35
N GLN A 6 -2.49 -15.73 5.24
CA GLN A 6 -2.00 -14.37 5.30
C GLN A 6 -1.14 -14.01 4.09
N ASP A 7 -0.29 -14.93 3.63
CA ASP A 7 0.50 -14.74 2.41
C ASP A 7 -0.41 -14.52 1.20
N ASN A 8 -1.48 -15.30 1.10
CA ASN A 8 -2.46 -15.16 0.03
C ASN A 8 -3.17 -13.81 0.09
N ARG A 9 -3.53 -13.33 1.27
CA ARG A 9 -4.15 -12.02 1.46
C ARG A 9 -3.22 -10.89 1.03
N MET A 10 -1.96 -10.93 1.45
CA MET A 10 -0.96 -9.93 1.06
C MET A 10 -0.72 -9.92 -0.45
N ARG A 11 -0.65 -11.09 -1.07
CA ARG A 11 -0.54 -11.20 -2.52
C ARG A 11 -1.73 -10.55 -3.22
N ASN A 12 -2.94 -10.80 -2.74
CA ASN A 12 -4.16 -10.23 -3.32
C ASN A 12 -4.19 -8.71 -3.18
N TRP A 13 -3.77 -8.17 -2.03
CA TRP A 13 -3.67 -6.73 -1.83
C TRP A 13 -2.64 -6.10 -2.77
N ARG A 14 -1.48 -6.74 -2.89
CA ARG A 14 -0.44 -6.26 -3.81
C ARG A 14 -0.94 -6.22 -5.24
N ARG A 15 -1.60 -7.27 -5.69
CA ARG A 15 -2.13 -7.35 -7.07
C ARG A 15 -3.26 -6.35 -7.30
N ALA A 16 -4.12 -6.13 -6.32
CA ALA A 16 -5.17 -5.12 -6.40
C ALA A 16 -4.58 -3.71 -6.55
N LEU A 17 -3.56 -3.37 -5.78
CA LEU A 17 -2.87 -2.10 -5.89
C LEU A 17 -2.11 -1.97 -7.20
N HIS A 18 -1.52 -3.05 -7.68
CA HIS A 18 -0.77 -3.07 -8.94
C HIS A 18 -1.65 -2.74 -10.15
N GLN A 19 -2.92 -3.14 -10.11
CA GLN A 19 -3.87 -2.85 -11.20
C GLN A 19 -4.28 -1.39 -11.28
N VAL A 20 -4.18 -0.64 -10.17
CA VAL A 20 -4.63 0.75 -10.09
C VAL A 20 -3.48 1.63 -9.56
N PRO A 21 -2.37 1.73 -10.31
CA PRO A 21 -1.23 2.52 -9.87
C PRO A 21 -1.54 4.02 -9.91
N GLU A 22 -0.93 4.74 -8.97
CA GLU A 22 -1.04 6.20 -8.91
C GLU A 22 0.37 6.79 -8.82
N PHE A 23 0.59 7.89 -9.52
CA PHE A 23 1.93 8.47 -9.69
C PHE A 23 2.14 9.70 -8.79
N GLY A 24 3.35 9.82 -8.27
CA GLY A 24 3.79 11.00 -7.53
C GLY A 24 3.01 11.21 -6.23
N PHE A 25 2.54 12.44 -6.03
CA PHE A 25 1.77 12.80 -4.84
C PHE A 25 0.25 12.61 -5.03
N ASP A 26 -0.18 12.09 -6.16
CA ASP A 26 -1.60 11.83 -6.42
C ASP A 26 -1.93 10.37 -6.13
N THR A 27 -1.81 9.98 -4.85
CA THR A 27 -1.99 8.60 -4.38
C THR A 27 -3.20 8.47 -3.45
N LYS A 28 -4.28 9.16 -3.75
CA LYS A 28 -5.50 9.20 -2.90
C LYS A 28 -6.15 7.83 -2.75
N LYS A 29 -6.31 7.09 -3.84
CA LYS A 29 -6.94 5.76 -3.82
C LYS A 29 -6.06 4.75 -3.11
N THR A 30 -4.76 4.81 -3.33
CA THR A 30 -3.78 3.97 -2.65
C THR A 30 -3.81 4.23 -1.15
N ALA A 31 -3.80 5.49 -0.74
CA ALA A 31 -3.89 5.88 0.66
C ALA A 31 -5.19 5.37 1.30
N ALA A 32 -6.32 5.52 0.62
CA ALA A 32 -7.62 5.03 1.11
C ALA A 32 -7.61 3.51 1.28
N PHE A 33 -7.03 2.78 0.35
CA PHE A 33 -6.89 1.33 0.44
C PHE A 33 -6.05 0.92 1.66
N VAL A 34 -4.91 1.58 1.86
CA VAL A 34 -4.03 1.32 3.00
C VAL A 34 -4.75 1.60 4.32
N ILE A 35 -5.43 2.72 4.43
CA ILE A 35 -6.18 3.09 5.64
C ILE A 35 -7.27 2.06 5.95
N GLU A 36 -8.01 1.63 4.95
CA GLU A 36 -9.04 0.60 5.10
C GLU A 36 -8.45 -0.68 5.68
N LYS A 37 -7.32 -1.13 5.15
CA LYS A 37 -6.66 -2.35 5.63
C LYS A 37 -6.13 -2.19 7.05
N LEU A 38 -5.52 -1.06 7.36
CA LEU A 38 -5.03 -0.77 8.72
C LEU A 38 -6.18 -0.79 9.73
N ARG A 39 -7.31 -0.19 9.40
CA ARG A 39 -8.50 -0.22 10.27
C ARG A 39 -9.03 -1.63 10.44
N SER A 40 -9.02 -2.43 9.39
CA SER A 40 -9.46 -3.83 9.46
C SER A 40 -8.58 -4.68 10.39
N PHE A 41 -7.34 -4.25 10.63
CA PHE A 41 -6.43 -4.89 11.58
C PHE A 41 -6.63 -4.41 13.02
N GLY A 42 -7.54 -3.46 13.25
CA GLY A 42 -7.76 -2.85 14.55
C GLY A 42 -6.84 -1.68 14.88
N ILE A 43 -6.15 -1.11 13.90
CA ILE A 43 -5.30 0.05 14.09
C ILE A 43 -6.13 1.31 13.86
N ASP A 44 -6.38 2.07 14.93
CA ASP A 44 -7.24 3.26 14.88
C ASP A 44 -6.46 4.57 14.90
N ASN A 45 -5.22 4.55 15.38
CA ASN A 45 -4.38 5.76 15.44
C ASN A 45 -3.74 5.99 14.08
N ILE A 46 -4.50 6.58 13.17
CA ILE A 46 -4.11 6.82 11.79
C ILE A 46 -4.23 8.32 11.50
N THR A 47 -3.16 8.90 10.96
CA THR A 47 -3.14 10.27 10.47
C THR A 47 -2.88 10.23 8.97
N ASP A 48 -3.76 10.85 8.19
CA ASP A 48 -3.63 10.93 6.74
C ASP A 48 -3.35 12.36 6.27
N GLY A 49 -3.23 12.54 4.96
CA GLY A 49 -3.01 13.85 4.37
C GLY A 49 -1.63 14.45 4.63
N ILE A 50 -0.68 13.67 5.11
CA ILE A 50 0.67 14.14 5.38
C ILE A 50 1.41 14.34 4.06
N GLY A 51 1.86 15.56 3.79
CA GLY A 51 2.48 15.89 2.50
C GLY A 51 1.52 15.74 1.31
N GLY A 52 0.21 15.71 1.56
CA GLY A 52 -0.85 15.54 0.56
C GLY A 52 -1.63 14.25 0.75
N THR A 53 -1.00 13.09 0.59
CA THR A 53 -1.65 11.78 0.65
C THR A 53 -0.96 10.79 1.60
N GLY A 54 0.11 11.20 2.29
CA GLY A 54 0.84 10.32 3.19
C GLY A 54 0.01 9.84 4.36
N VAL A 55 0.29 8.63 4.83
CA VAL A 55 -0.41 7.98 5.93
C VAL A 55 0.60 7.57 6.99
N VAL A 56 0.32 7.93 8.24
CA VAL A 56 1.09 7.45 9.40
C VAL A 56 0.14 6.74 10.34
N ALA A 57 0.44 5.50 10.65
CA ALA A 57 -0.32 4.71 11.62
C ALA A 57 0.59 4.31 12.78
N THR A 58 0.05 4.34 13.97
CA THR A 58 0.78 3.99 15.19
C THR A 58 0.10 2.82 15.89
N LEU A 59 0.87 1.76 16.14
CA LEU A 59 0.45 0.64 16.96
C LEU A 59 1.27 0.65 18.23
N LYS A 60 0.60 0.80 19.37
CA LYS A 60 1.25 0.83 20.67
C LYS A 60 1.01 -0.48 21.41
N ARG A 61 2.10 -1.09 21.88
CA ARG A 61 2.08 -2.31 22.70
C ARG A 61 3.04 -2.16 23.87
N GLY A 62 2.58 -2.57 25.05
CA GLY A 62 3.39 -2.55 26.26
C GLY A 62 3.66 -1.14 26.77
N THR A 63 4.72 -1.01 27.60
CA THR A 63 5.04 0.22 28.33
C THR A 63 6.39 0.82 27.98
N SER A 64 7.14 0.19 27.08
CA SER A 64 8.44 0.72 26.64
C SER A 64 8.25 2.03 25.87
N LYS A 65 9.23 2.93 26.01
CA LYS A 65 9.28 4.18 25.26
C LYS A 65 9.99 4.02 23.91
N LYS A 66 10.51 2.84 23.63
CA LYS A 66 11.18 2.55 22.36
C LYS A 66 10.15 2.34 21.24
N ALA A 67 10.52 2.73 20.03
CA ALA A 67 9.65 2.58 18.86
C ALA A 67 10.46 2.14 17.66
N ILE A 68 9.79 1.45 16.73
CA ILE A 68 10.32 1.08 15.41
C ILE A 68 9.41 1.73 14.37
N ALA A 69 10.01 2.37 13.37
CA ALA A 69 9.29 2.91 12.24
C ALA A 69 9.55 2.04 11.00
N ILE A 70 8.48 1.75 10.26
CA ILE A 70 8.55 1.05 8.98
C ILE A 70 8.01 1.98 7.92
N ARG A 71 8.74 2.14 6.81
CA ARG A 71 8.33 2.98 5.68
C ARG A 71 8.02 2.13 4.46
N ALA A 72 6.95 2.48 3.77
CA ALA A 72 6.60 1.89 2.48
C ALA A 72 6.11 2.98 1.53
N ASP A 73 6.59 2.99 0.30
CA ASP A 73 6.15 3.90 -0.73
C ASP A 73 4.79 3.51 -1.29
N MET A 74 4.02 4.51 -1.71
CA MET A 74 2.70 4.31 -2.29
C MET A 74 2.63 4.67 -3.77
N ASP A 75 3.61 5.38 -4.30
CA ASP A 75 3.59 5.85 -5.68
C ASP A 75 4.11 4.80 -6.67
N ALA A 76 3.63 4.92 -7.88
CA ALA A 76 4.07 4.13 -9.02
C ALA A 76 5.05 4.93 -9.89
N LEU A 77 5.56 4.30 -10.93
CA LEU A 77 6.50 4.90 -11.86
C LEU A 77 5.85 5.14 -13.22
N MET A 78 6.37 6.12 -13.96
CA MET A 78 5.95 6.39 -15.35
C MET A 78 6.61 5.39 -16.30
N ILE A 79 6.20 4.14 -16.18
CA ILE A 79 6.68 3.02 -16.98
C ILE A 79 5.46 2.29 -17.54
N GLU A 80 5.46 2.00 -18.84
CA GLU A 80 4.42 1.19 -19.45
C GLU A 80 4.64 -0.28 -19.12
N GLU A 81 3.62 -0.93 -18.56
CA GLU A 81 3.70 -2.35 -18.26
C GLU A 81 3.54 -3.19 -19.53
N LYS A 82 4.46 -4.13 -19.74
CA LYS A 82 4.46 -5.03 -20.91
C LYS A 82 4.44 -6.51 -20.48
N THR A 83 4.03 -6.80 -19.25
CA THR A 83 4.06 -8.16 -18.71
C THR A 83 2.94 -9.05 -19.23
N ASN A 84 1.84 -8.47 -19.67
CA ASN A 84 0.63 -9.18 -20.08
C ASN A 84 0.03 -10.08 -19.00
N LEU A 85 0.27 -9.75 -17.71
CA LEU A 85 -0.30 -10.46 -16.57
C LEU A 85 -1.78 -10.11 -16.38
N GLU A 86 -2.54 -11.02 -15.75
CA GLU A 86 -3.96 -10.78 -15.46
C GLU A 86 -4.17 -9.58 -14.54
N TYR A 87 -3.25 -9.35 -13.62
CA TYR A 87 -3.28 -8.22 -12.68
C TYR A 87 -2.41 -7.05 -13.11
N ARG A 88 -2.14 -6.93 -14.40
CA ARG A 88 -1.36 -5.81 -14.94
C ARG A 88 -2.05 -4.46 -14.67
N SER A 89 -1.28 -3.39 -14.74
CA SER A 89 -1.79 -2.05 -14.61
C SER A 89 -2.92 -1.77 -15.61
N THR A 90 -3.99 -1.15 -15.12
CA THR A 90 -5.09 -0.68 -15.97
C THR A 90 -4.90 0.77 -16.41
N ILE A 91 -3.83 1.42 -15.92
CA ILE A 91 -3.52 2.82 -16.23
C ILE A 91 -2.37 2.86 -17.23
N PRO A 92 -2.61 3.28 -18.48
CA PRO A 92 -1.54 3.38 -19.48
C PRO A 92 -0.39 4.28 -19.03
N GLY A 93 0.84 3.81 -19.24
CA GLY A 93 2.05 4.58 -18.97
C GLY A 93 2.48 4.62 -17.52
N ILE A 94 1.78 3.92 -16.62
CA ILE A 94 2.10 3.92 -15.18
C ILE A 94 2.04 2.49 -14.65
N MET A 95 3.05 2.08 -13.88
CA MET A 95 3.01 0.79 -13.19
C MET A 95 3.83 0.83 -11.89
N HIS A 96 3.48 -0.03 -10.95
CA HIS A 96 4.33 -0.33 -9.80
C HIS A 96 5.44 -1.28 -10.25
N ALA A 97 6.65 -0.74 -10.38
CA ALA A 97 7.80 -1.47 -10.91
C ALA A 97 8.95 -1.62 -9.89
N CYS A 98 8.79 -1.09 -8.70
CA CYS A 98 9.79 -1.24 -7.62
C CYS A 98 9.61 -2.52 -6.83
#